data_4d8c8910002d3b1a546430f305c894b9
#
_entry.id   4d8c8910002d3b1a546430f305c894b9
#
_cell.length_a   1.000
_cell.length_b   1.000
_cell.length_c   1.000
_cell.angle_alpha   90.00
_cell.angle_beta   90.00
_cell.angle_gamma   90.00
#
_symmetry.space_group_name_H-M   'P 1'
#
loop_
_entity.id
_entity.type
_entity.pdbx_description
1 polymer ?
#
loop_
_entity_poly.entity_id
_entity_poly.type
_entity_poly.pdbx_seq_one_letter_code
_entity_poly.pdbx_strand_id
1 'polypeptide(L)'
;RRVSVVVADEFHLVNDSHRGPTMEINLARIRHLLPEAQIITLSATVGNSQDLADWLDSDLIVSQWRPVSLEYATLAELDLEPRAIQKSELSTASDLGPPRTLEGPKSHVAWAALSDVYEQDGQLLVFVAARRSAQSEAKKLGQRMHKYLSKHNPEVLPALKELSEKLSRSSNSAMGDTLAECVKGGVAFHHAGLRHTQRSEIENAFKNRILYCLCATPTLAAGVNLPARRVLIRDLKRFEDGMSRLLPVMEVRQMLGRAGRPRYDPVGEAWLACKGGDPRQV
;
A
#
# COMPACT_ATOMS: atom_id res chain seq x y z
N ARG A 1 -15.36 26.31 25.70
CA ARG A 1 -14.12 25.50 25.68
C ARG A 1 -13.11 26.25 24.83
N ARG A 2 -11.89 26.46 25.32
CA ARG A 2 -10.79 27.03 24.52
C ARG A 2 -10.04 25.90 23.80
N VAL A 3 -9.78 26.06 22.50
CA VAL A 3 -8.90 25.19 21.73
C VAL A 3 -7.48 25.72 21.93
N SER A 4 -6.59 24.89 22.46
CA SER A 4 -5.19 25.26 22.71
C SER A 4 -4.22 24.60 21.73
N VAL A 5 -4.64 23.52 21.07
CA VAL A 5 -3.83 22.80 20.08
C VAL A 5 -4.69 22.40 18.91
N VAL A 6 -4.18 22.57 17.71
CA VAL A 6 -4.76 22.11 16.45
C VAL A 6 -3.74 21.22 15.74
N VAL A 7 -4.14 20.00 15.39
CA VAL A 7 -3.30 19.08 14.63
C VAL A 7 -3.86 18.92 13.22
N ALA A 8 -3.06 19.24 12.21
CA ALA A 8 -3.37 19.00 10.82
C ALA A 8 -2.54 17.80 10.33
N ASP A 9 -3.17 16.64 10.24
CA ASP A 9 -2.55 15.42 9.72
C ASP A 9 -2.58 15.40 8.20
N GLU A 10 -1.66 14.62 7.60
CA GLU A 10 -1.48 14.48 6.14
C GLU A 10 -1.31 15.86 5.45
N PHE A 11 -0.55 16.76 6.07
CA PHE A 11 -0.43 18.15 5.60
C PHE A 11 0.12 18.27 4.17
N HIS A 12 0.84 17.28 3.65
CA HIS A 12 1.27 17.24 2.26
C HIS A 12 0.09 17.30 1.25
N LEU A 13 -1.14 17.04 1.70
CA LEU A 13 -2.35 17.20 0.89
C LEU A 13 -2.66 18.66 0.52
N VAL A 14 -1.96 19.62 1.09
CA VAL A 14 -2.05 21.04 0.67
C VAL A 14 -1.72 21.18 -0.81
N ASN A 15 -0.90 20.29 -1.37
CA ASN A 15 -0.55 20.25 -2.78
C ASN A 15 -1.57 19.46 -3.66
N ASP A 16 -2.61 18.90 -3.09
CA ASP A 16 -3.68 18.20 -3.82
C ASP A 16 -4.64 19.22 -4.47
N SER A 17 -4.90 19.11 -5.77
CA SER A 17 -5.73 20.06 -6.53
C SER A 17 -7.17 20.20 -6.01
N HIS A 18 -7.70 19.18 -5.33
CA HIS A 18 -9.08 19.18 -4.83
C HIS A 18 -9.17 19.51 -3.33
N ARG A 19 -8.26 18.94 -2.52
CA ARG A 19 -8.27 19.06 -1.05
C ARG A 19 -7.38 20.18 -0.55
N GLY A 20 -6.32 20.51 -1.28
CA GLY A 20 -5.33 21.51 -0.90
C GLY A 20 -5.95 22.87 -0.61
N PRO A 21 -6.75 23.46 -1.51
CA PRO A 21 -7.37 24.75 -1.29
C PRO A 21 -8.23 24.80 -0.01
N THR A 22 -8.96 23.71 0.29
CA THR A 22 -9.77 23.63 1.51
C THR A 22 -8.89 23.57 2.75
N MET A 23 -7.78 22.82 2.72
CA MET A 23 -6.83 22.72 3.83
C MET A 23 -6.14 24.04 4.10
N GLU A 24 -5.65 24.70 3.05
CA GLU A 24 -4.98 26.00 3.13
C GLU A 24 -5.91 27.09 3.73
N ILE A 25 -7.13 27.22 3.21
CA ILE A 25 -8.13 28.19 3.73
C ILE A 25 -8.46 27.88 5.19
N ASN A 26 -8.66 26.61 5.56
CA ASN A 26 -8.99 26.24 6.93
C ASN A 26 -7.85 26.58 7.89
N LEU A 27 -6.59 26.31 7.54
CA LEU A 27 -5.44 26.65 8.37
C LEU A 27 -5.26 28.16 8.51
N ALA A 28 -5.40 28.92 7.42
CA ALA A 28 -5.37 30.39 7.47
C ALA A 28 -6.45 30.97 8.39
N ARG A 29 -7.68 30.44 8.31
CA ARG A 29 -8.79 30.83 9.21
C ARG A 29 -8.50 30.46 10.67
N ILE A 30 -7.97 29.26 10.94
CA ILE A 30 -7.62 28.80 12.28
C ILE A 30 -6.56 29.73 12.90
N ARG A 31 -5.50 30.06 12.15
CA ARG A 31 -4.47 31.01 12.61
C ARG A 31 -5.06 32.37 12.97
N HIS A 32 -6.00 32.87 12.17
CA HIS A 32 -6.66 34.16 12.44
C HIS A 32 -7.61 34.12 13.65
N LEU A 33 -8.41 33.05 13.78
CA LEU A 33 -9.45 32.93 14.81
C LEU A 33 -8.90 32.47 16.17
N LEU A 34 -7.78 31.75 16.17
CA LEU A 34 -7.17 31.10 17.33
C LEU A 34 -5.66 31.43 17.41
N PRO A 35 -5.28 32.72 17.53
CA PRO A 35 -3.87 33.14 17.48
C PRO A 35 -3.01 32.54 18.61
N GLU A 36 -3.64 32.15 19.72
CA GLU A 36 -2.94 31.54 20.88
C GLU A 36 -2.88 30.00 20.79
N ALA A 37 -3.50 29.39 19.78
CA ALA A 37 -3.48 27.93 19.64
C ALA A 37 -2.18 27.46 18.96
N GLN A 38 -1.54 26.46 19.55
CA GLN A 38 -0.42 25.78 18.90
C GLN A 38 -0.94 24.98 17.69
N ILE A 39 -0.33 25.20 16.53
CA ILE A 39 -0.62 24.44 15.31
C ILE A 39 0.49 23.42 15.09
N ILE A 40 0.14 22.16 14.97
CA ILE A 40 1.06 21.05 14.67
C ILE A 40 0.63 20.47 13.34
N THR A 41 1.53 20.47 12.35
CA THR A 41 1.29 19.84 11.04
C THR A 41 2.12 18.58 10.93
N LEU A 42 1.46 17.46 10.58
CA LEU A 42 2.09 16.18 10.36
C LEU A 42 2.06 15.87 8.86
N SER A 43 3.22 15.56 8.30
CA SER A 43 3.36 15.36 6.86
C SER A 43 4.21 14.14 6.56
N ALA A 44 3.86 13.44 5.47
CA ALA A 44 4.81 12.55 4.82
C ALA A 44 5.98 13.35 4.24
N THR A 45 7.02 12.68 3.78
CA THR A 45 8.20 13.31 3.15
C THR A 45 7.78 14.15 1.93
N VAL A 46 7.98 15.45 2.00
CA VAL A 46 7.76 16.42 0.91
C VAL A 46 9.07 17.06 0.51
N GLY A 47 9.19 17.44 -0.78
CA GLY A 47 10.42 18.04 -1.30
C GLY A 47 10.64 19.50 -0.86
N ASN A 48 9.57 20.20 -0.45
CA ASN A 48 9.57 21.62 -0.09
C ASN A 48 9.13 21.85 1.37
N SER A 49 9.60 21.01 2.28
CA SER A 49 9.21 21.07 3.71
C SER A 49 9.59 22.40 4.37
N GLN A 50 10.71 23.03 3.96
CA GLN A 50 11.12 24.33 4.49
C GLN A 50 10.14 25.44 4.06
N ASP A 51 9.74 25.49 2.78
CA ASP A 51 8.79 26.49 2.28
C ASP A 51 7.45 26.41 3.03
N LEU A 52 7.02 25.18 3.37
CA LEU A 52 5.80 24.96 4.14
C LEU A 52 5.94 25.41 5.60
N ALA A 53 7.10 25.19 6.20
CA ALA A 53 7.38 25.66 7.56
C ALA A 53 7.44 27.19 7.61
N ASP A 54 8.08 27.83 6.65
CA ASP A 54 8.17 29.28 6.52
C ASP A 54 6.77 29.89 6.31
N TRP A 55 5.94 29.28 5.47
CA TRP A 55 4.55 29.74 5.26
C TRP A 55 3.71 29.65 6.54
N LEU A 56 3.93 28.62 7.37
CA LEU A 56 3.25 28.45 8.65
C LEU A 56 3.86 29.28 9.78
N ASP A 57 5.02 29.90 9.57
CA ASP A 57 5.81 30.54 10.62
C ASP A 57 6.07 29.54 11.78
N SER A 58 6.61 28.37 11.44
CA SER A 58 6.77 27.25 12.34
C SER A 58 8.14 26.61 12.28
N ASP A 59 8.54 25.94 13.35
CA ASP A 59 9.77 25.13 13.39
C ASP A 59 9.58 23.86 12.56
N LEU A 60 10.56 23.55 11.70
CA LEU A 60 10.62 22.33 10.92
C LEU A 60 11.36 21.23 11.70
N ILE A 61 10.65 20.11 11.95
CA ILE A 61 11.24 18.90 12.51
C ILE A 61 11.22 17.81 11.45
N VAL A 62 12.40 17.36 11.04
CA VAL A 62 12.56 16.27 10.07
C VAL A 62 13.09 15.03 10.77
N SER A 63 12.42 13.89 10.59
CA SER A 63 12.86 12.60 11.09
C SER A 63 12.96 11.58 9.96
N GLN A 64 14.09 10.91 9.87
CA GLN A 64 14.30 9.80 8.94
C GLN A 64 14.08 8.44 9.61
N TRP A 65 13.77 8.45 10.91
CA TRP A 65 13.55 7.22 11.65
C TRP A 65 12.33 6.44 11.13
N ARG A 66 12.50 5.15 10.98
CA ARG A 66 11.43 4.21 10.63
C ARG A 66 11.45 3.00 11.57
N PRO A 67 10.29 2.48 11.96
CA PRO A 67 10.21 1.30 12.82
C PRO A 67 10.69 0.01 12.13
N VAL A 68 10.65 -0.02 10.80
CA VAL A 68 11.13 -1.13 9.95
C VAL A 68 11.86 -0.52 8.75
N SER A 69 13.09 -0.95 8.51
CA SER A 69 13.85 -0.53 7.32
C SER A 69 13.18 -1.04 6.05
N LEU A 70 13.31 -0.28 4.95
CA LEU A 70 12.74 -0.67 3.66
C LEU A 70 13.84 -1.00 2.66
N GLU A 71 13.66 -2.15 2.02
CA GLU A 71 14.41 -2.54 0.83
C GLU A 71 13.57 -2.29 -0.40
N TYR A 72 14.11 -1.50 -1.32
CA TYR A 72 13.45 -1.17 -2.56
C TYR A 72 14.01 -2.02 -3.70
N ALA A 73 13.11 -2.48 -4.57
CA ALA A 73 13.52 -3.22 -5.76
C ALA A 73 12.60 -2.96 -6.95
N THR A 74 13.13 -3.13 -8.14
CA THR A 74 12.34 -3.21 -9.37
C THR A 74 12.22 -4.67 -9.78
N LEU A 75 11.02 -5.06 -10.19
CA LEU A 75 10.71 -6.40 -10.65
C LEU A 75 10.35 -6.36 -12.13
N ALA A 76 11.29 -6.79 -12.98
CA ALA A 76 11.12 -6.89 -14.43
C ALA A 76 10.89 -8.35 -14.80
N GLU A 77 9.68 -8.69 -15.27
CA GLU A 77 9.25 -10.09 -15.39
C GLU A 77 9.41 -10.82 -14.05
N LEU A 78 10.44 -11.64 -13.87
CA LEU A 78 10.75 -12.33 -12.60
C LEU A 78 12.09 -11.90 -12.00
N ASP A 79 12.82 -11.02 -12.68
CA ASP A 79 14.11 -10.56 -12.23
C ASP A 79 13.93 -9.38 -11.27
N LEU A 80 14.38 -9.59 -10.04
CA LEU A 80 14.33 -8.63 -8.95
C LEU A 80 15.68 -7.94 -8.83
N GLU A 81 15.69 -6.64 -9.09
CA GLU A 81 16.88 -5.80 -8.95
C GLU A 81 16.73 -4.84 -7.78
N PRO A 82 17.56 -4.95 -6.72
CA PRO A 82 17.59 -3.99 -5.64
C PRO A 82 17.89 -2.58 -6.11
N ARG A 83 17.27 -1.58 -5.49
CA ARG A 83 17.39 -0.16 -5.85
C ARG A 83 17.59 0.72 -4.62
N ALA A 84 18.53 1.65 -4.69
CA ALA A 84 18.66 2.74 -3.73
C ALA A 84 17.77 3.91 -4.19
N ILE A 85 16.75 4.29 -3.39
CA ILE A 85 15.87 5.43 -3.74
C ILE A 85 16.48 6.79 -3.38
N GLN A 86 17.41 6.83 -2.44
CA GLN A 86 18.17 8.05 -2.12
C GLN A 86 19.63 7.67 -1.83
N LYS A 87 20.54 8.49 -2.29
CA LYS A 87 21.87 8.62 -1.70
C LYS A 87 21.73 9.29 -0.31
N SER A 88 21.07 8.66 0.64
CA SER A 88 21.25 9.03 2.03
C SER A 88 22.58 8.45 2.46
N GLU A 89 23.33 9.21 3.22
CA GLU A 89 24.68 8.85 3.72
C GLU A 89 24.72 7.53 4.53
N LEU A 90 23.58 6.84 4.69
CA LEU A 90 23.39 5.65 5.50
C LEU A 90 23.12 4.34 4.70
N SER A 91 22.96 4.39 3.38
CA SER A 91 22.82 3.18 2.55
C SER A 91 23.86 3.21 1.45
N THR A 92 24.97 2.55 1.65
CA THR A 92 25.92 2.29 0.56
C THR A 92 25.31 1.25 -0.38
N ALA A 93 25.63 1.29 -1.66
CA ALA A 93 25.18 0.28 -2.63
C ALA A 93 25.57 -1.16 -2.24
N SER A 94 26.48 -1.32 -1.29
CA SER A 94 26.90 -2.60 -0.71
C SER A 94 25.91 -3.22 0.26
N ASP A 95 24.93 -2.45 0.77
CA ASP A 95 23.91 -2.95 1.72
C ASP A 95 22.68 -3.52 0.99
N LEU A 96 22.63 -3.37 -0.33
CA LEU A 96 21.58 -3.95 -1.17
C LEU A 96 21.92 -5.42 -1.41
N GLY A 97 20.97 -6.31 -1.14
CA GLY A 97 21.10 -7.72 -1.47
C GLY A 97 21.39 -7.94 -2.97
N PRO A 98 21.92 -9.09 -3.37
CA PRO A 98 22.19 -9.38 -4.77
C PRO A 98 20.88 -9.44 -5.58
N PRO A 99 20.94 -9.11 -6.89
CA PRO A 99 19.83 -9.40 -7.80
C PRO A 99 19.45 -10.89 -7.75
N ARG A 100 18.15 -11.18 -7.83
CA ARG A 100 17.65 -12.56 -7.84
C ARG A 100 16.46 -12.72 -8.78
N THR A 101 16.26 -13.92 -9.28
CA THR A 101 15.10 -14.27 -10.10
C THR A 101 14.08 -15.01 -9.24
N LEU A 102 12.82 -14.59 -9.29
CA LEU A 102 11.72 -15.25 -8.60
C LEU A 102 11.28 -16.50 -9.37
N GLU A 103 10.81 -17.50 -8.63
CA GLU A 103 10.20 -18.66 -9.24
C GLU A 103 8.76 -18.39 -9.67
N GLY A 104 8.38 -18.84 -10.86
CA GLY A 104 7.01 -18.72 -11.34
C GLY A 104 6.89 -18.41 -12.83
N PRO A 105 5.66 -18.27 -13.32
CA PRO A 105 5.42 -17.91 -14.71
C PRO A 105 5.60 -16.41 -14.93
N LYS A 106 6.41 -16.02 -15.91
CA LYS A 106 6.66 -14.61 -16.30
C LYS A 106 5.39 -13.79 -16.55
N SER A 107 4.31 -14.43 -16.98
CA SER A 107 3.01 -13.78 -17.21
C SER A 107 2.26 -13.39 -15.94
N HIS A 108 2.76 -13.77 -14.75
CA HIS A 108 2.06 -13.58 -13.47
C HIS A 108 3.00 -13.14 -12.35
N VAL A 109 3.59 -11.98 -12.51
CA VAL A 109 4.55 -11.36 -11.58
C VAL A 109 4.03 -11.28 -10.14
N ALA A 110 2.76 -10.90 -9.97
CA ALA A 110 2.16 -10.84 -8.64
C ALA A 110 2.00 -12.22 -7.97
N TRP A 111 1.87 -13.30 -8.76
CA TRP A 111 1.88 -14.65 -8.22
C TRP A 111 3.27 -15.03 -7.72
N ALA A 112 4.32 -14.78 -8.50
CA ALA A 112 5.70 -15.03 -8.07
C ALA A 112 6.05 -14.25 -6.80
N ALA A 113 5.62 -12.98 -6.72
CA ALA A 113 5.80 -12.16 -5.52
C ALA A 113 5.01 -12.71 -4.30
N LEU A 114 3.81 -13.25 -4.52
CA LEU A 114 2.98 -13.82 -3.45
C LEU A 114 3.55 -15.15 -2.94
N SER A 115 3.89 -16.09 -3.83
CA SER A 115 4.44 -17.38 -3.44
C SER A 115 5.77 -17.22 -2.68
N ASP A 116 6.67 -16.38 -3.19
CA ASP A 116 7.96 -16.12 -2.56
C ASP A 116 7.82 -15.50 -1.14
N VAL A 117 6.91 -14.53 -0.94
CA VAL A 117 6.73 -13.95 0.39
C VAL A 117 5.94 -14.86 1.34
N TYR A 118 5.04 -15.68 0.81
CA TYR A 118 4.28 -16.65 1.61
C TYR A 118 5.19 -17.72 2.21
N GLU A 119 6.15 -18.25 1.44
CA GLU A 119 7.15 -19.22 1.91
C GLU A 119 8.06 -18.64 3.00
N GLN A 120 8.17 -17.31 3.07
CA GLN A 120 8.88 -16.57 4.11
C GLN A 120 7.97 -16.12 5.27
N ASP A 121 6.78 -16.71 5.41
CA ASP A 121 5.77 -16.36 6.42
C ASP A 121 5.33 -14.87 6.35
N GLY A 122 5.38 -14.28 5.16
CA GLY A 122 5.01 -12.90 4.92
C GLY A 122 3.63 -12.75 4.28
N GLN A 123 3.19 -11.49 4.18
CA GLN A 123 1.97 -11.09 3.48
C GLN A 123 2.31 -10.12 2.35
N LEU A 124 1.51 -10.16 1.28
CA LEU A 124 1.66 -9.29 0.12
C LEU A 124 0.53 -8.26 0.02
N LEU A 125 0.88 -7.01 -0.23
CA LEU A 125 -0.04 -5.98 -0.64
C LEU A 125 0.26 -5.59 -2.09
N VAL A 126 -0.70 -5.80 -3.00
CA VAL A 126 -0.56 -5.49 -4.42
C VAL A 126 -1.37 -4.24 -4.74
N PHE A 127 -0.71 -3.18 -5.19
CA PHE A 127 -1.38 -1.98 -5.68
C PHE A 127 -1.58 -2.03 -7.20
N VAL A 128 -2.80 -1.72 -7.62
CA VAL A 128 -3.21 -1.68 -9.02
C VAL A 128 -3.99 -0.41 -9.31
N ALA A 129 -3.98 0.04 -10.56
CA ALA A 129 -4.52 1.34 -10.94
C ALA A 129 -6.05 1.46 -10.83
N ALA A 130 -6.81 0.36 -10.99
CA ALA A 130 -8.27 0.39 -11.10
C ALA A 130 -8.97 -0.66 -10.24
N ARG A 131 -10.22 -0.37 -9.82
CA ARG A 131 -11.06 -1.30 -9.05
C ARG A 131 -11.24 -2.65 -9.74
N ARG A 132 -11.53 -2.65 -11.06
CA ARG A 132 -11.64 -3.86 -11.86
C ARG A 132 -10.34 -4.65 -11.91
N SER A 133 -9.21 -3.97 -11.96
CA SER A 133 -7.88 -4.60 -11.91
C SER A 133 -7.64 -5.27 -10.56
N ALA A 134 -8.04 -4.65 -9.45
CA ALA A 134 -7.95 -5.24 -8.11
C ALA A 134 -8.77 -6.53 -8.00
N GLN A 135 -10.02 -6.52 -8.47
CA GLN A 135 -10.90 -7.70 -8.47
C GLN A 135 -10.33 -8.83 -9.36
N SER A 136 -9.91 -8.48 -10.58
CA SER A 136 -9.36 -9.46 -11.53
C SER A 136 -8.07 -10.09 -11.01
N GLU A 137 -7.17 -9.30 -10.43
CA GLU A 137 -5.92 -9.80 -9.87
C GLU A 137 -6.16 -10.68 -8.65
N ALA A 138 -7.01 -10.23 -7.72
CA ALA A 138 -7.37 -11.01 -6.55
C ALA A 138 -8.01 -12.36 -6.92
N LYS A 139 -8.86 -12.40 -7.94
CA LYS A 139 -9.47 -13.65 -8.44
C LYS A 139 -8.41 -14.62 -8.95
N LYS A 140 -7.48 -14.14 -9.77
CA LYS A 140 -6.39 -14.96 -10.33
C LYS A 140 -5.47 -15.49 -9.23
N LEU A 141 -5.06 -14.62 -8.31
CA LEU A 141 -4.20 -15.00 -7.18
C LEU A 141 -4.94 -15.95 -6.23
N GLY A 142 -6.20 -15.67 -5.90
CA GLY A 142 -7.01 -16.52 -5.03
C GLY A 142 -7.17 -17.94 -5.57
N GLN A 143 -7.46 -18.09 -6.85
CA GLN A 143 -7.57 -19.42 -7.49
C GLN A 143 -6.25 -20.21 -7.46
N ARG A 144 -5.11 -19.53 -7.70
CA ARG A 144 -3.79 -20.15 -7.65
C ARG A 144 -3.40 -20.53 -6.23
N MET A 145 -3.61 -19.59 -5.31
CA MET A 145 -3.27 -19.79 -3.90
C MET A 145 -4.14 -20.89 -3.26
N HIS A 146 -5.43 -20.96 -3.62
CA HIS A 146 -6.29 -22.06 -3.17
C HIS A 146 -5.76 -23.44 -3.58
N LYS A 147 -5.31 -23.58 -4.85
CA LYS A 147 -4.69 -24.82 -5.33
C LYS A 147 -3.37 -25.12 -4.60
N TYR A 148 -2.57 -24.10 -4.35
CA TYR A 148 -1.31 -24.24 -3.62
C TYR A 148 -1.57 -24.67 -2.17
N LEU A 149 -2.48 -24.00 -1.46
CA LEU A 149 -2.83 -24.31 -0.08
C LEU A 149 -3.45 -25.70 0.07
N SER A 150 -4.33 -26.09 -0.85
CA SER A 150 -4.95 -27.44 -0.83
C SER A 150 -3.92 -28.56 -0.93
N LYS A 151 -2.77 -28.28 -1.53
CA LYS A 151 -1.69 -29.27 -1.69
C LYS A 151 -0.67 -29.24 -0.56
N HIS A 152 -0.34 -28.03 -0.08
CA HIS A 152 0.81 -27.82 0.82
C HIS A 152 0.41 -27.50 2.26
N ASN A 153 -0.71 -26.81 2.49
CA ASN A 153 -1.17 -26.33 3.81
C ASN A 153 -2.70 -26.43 3.94
N PRO A 154 -3.29 -27.65 3.82
CA PRO A 154 -4.75 -27.82 3.84
C PRO A 154 -5.41 -27.41 5.16
N GLU A 155 -4.66 -27.37 6.26
CA GLU A 155 -5.12 -27.01 7.59
C GLU A 155 -5.61 -25.57 7.71
N VAL A 156 -5.22 -24.66 6.81
CA VAL A 156 -5.67 -23.26 6.81
C VAL A 156 -7.01 -23.06 6.09
N LEU A 157 -7.43 -24.02 5.27
CA LEU A 157 -8.63 -23.90 4.45
C LEU A 157 -9.94 -23.75 5.23
N PRO A 158 -10.15 -24.41 6.40
CA PRO A 158 -11.37 -24.22 7.19
C PRO A 158 -11.59 -22.77 7.61
N ALA A 159 -10.56 -22.08 8.11
CA ALA A 159 -10.65 -20.67 8.51
C ALA A 159 -10.96 -19.74 7.33
N LEU A 160 -10.37 -19.99 6.17
CA LEU A 160 -10.64 -19.26 4.93
C LEU A 160 -12.07 -19.51 4.43
N LYS A 161 -12.58 -20.74 4.56
CA LYS A 161 -13.95 -21.08 4.20
C LYS A 161 -14.94 -20.35 5.11
N GLU A 162 -14.72 -20.33 6.41
CA GLU A 162 -15.57 -19.62 7.38
C GLU A 162 -15.64 -18.12 7.05
N LEU A 163 -14.51 -17.48 6.78
CA LEU A 163 -14.45 -16.08 6.38
C LEU A 163 -15.18 -15.84 5.05
N SER A 164 -15.02 -16.73 4.07
CA SER A 164 -15.71 -16.68 2.78
C SER A 164 -17.23 -16.74 2.96
N GLU A 165 -17.75 -17.67 3.78
CA GLU A 165 -19.17 -17.80 4.09
C GLU A 165 -19.73 -16.56 4.80
N LYS A 166 -18.98 -16.00 5.75
CA LYS A 166 -19.34 -14.75 6.44
C LYS A 166 -19.50 -13.59 5.48
N LEU A 167 -18.55 -13.41 4.55
CA LEU A 167 -18.60 -12.37 3.53
C LEU A 167 -19.74 -12.58 2.54
N SER A 168 -20.02 -13.81 2.13
CA SER A 168 -21.13 -14.15 1.25
C SER A 168 -22.48 -13.83 1.88
N ARG A 169 -22.70 -14.19 3.15
CA ARG A 169 -23.94 -13.89 3.89
C ARG A 169 -24.17 -12.37 4.07
N SER A 170 -23.12 -11.59 4.16
CA SER A 170 -23.19 -10.12 4.31
C SER A 170 -23.44 -9.37 3.01
N SER A 171 -23.52 -10.06 1.88
CA SER A 171 -23.57 -9.45 0.55
C SER A 171 -24.54 -10.16 -0.39
N ASN A 172 -25.48 -9.39 -0.94
CA ASN A 172 -26.36 -9.84 -2.02
C ASN A 172 -25.91 -9.20 -3.35
N SER A 173 -24.62 -9.31 -3.70
CA SER A 173 -24.09 -8.69 -4.90
C SER A 173 -23.02 -9.57 -5.55
N ALA A 174 -22.96 -9.58 -6.88
CA ALA A 174 -21.94 -10.29 -7.64
C ALA A 174 -20.48 -9.93 -7.23
N MET A 175 -20.28 -8.69 -6.76
CA MET A 175 -18.97 -8.27 -6.23
C MET A 175 -18.66 -8.96 -4.90
N GLY A 176 -19.66 -9.11 -4.02
CA GLY A 176 -19.48 -9.83 -2.76
C GLY A 176 -19.23 -11.32 -2.98
N ASP A 177 -19.90 -11.93 -3.95
CA ASP A 177 -19.67 -13.34 -4.30
C ASP A 177 -18.25 -13.54 -4.86
N THR A 178 -17.78 -12.60 -5.69
CA THR A 178 -16.41 -12.60 -6.21
C THR A 178 -15.41 -12.46 -5.06
N LEU A 179 -15.68 -11.60 -4.07
CA LEU A 179 -14.83 -11.44 -2.90
C LEU A 179 -14.75 -12.72 -2.07
N ALA A 180 -15.89 -13.30 -1.77
CA ALA A 180 -15.97 -14.55 -1.03
C ALA A 180 -15.20 -15.67 -1.73
N GLU A 181 -15.26 -15.75 -3.06
CA GLU A 181 -14.49 -16.73 -3.84
C GLU A 181 -12.97 -16.48 -3.75
N CYS A 182 -12.52 -15.23 -3.83
CA CYS A 182 -11.10 -14.89 -3.67
C CYS A 182 -10.57 -15.31 -2.29
N VAL A 183 -11.36 -15.09 -1.24
CA VAL A 183 -11.00 -15.36 0.16
C VAL A 183 -10.76 -16.84 0.42
N LYS A 184 -11.41 -17.76 -0.29
CA LYS A 184 -11.13 -19.21 -0.19
C LYS A 184 -9.65 -19.55 -0.44
N GLY A 185 -8.95 -18.70 -1.20
CA GLY A 185 -7.50 -18.82 -1.43
C GLY A 185 -6.66 -17.87 -0.57
N GLY A 186 -7.21 -17.29 0.48
CA GLY A 186 -6.46 -16.35 1.33
C GLY A 186 -6.11 -15.02 0.66
N VAL A 187 -6.82 -14.66 -0.40
CA VAL A 187 -6.62 -13.41 -1.15
C VAL A 187 -7.91 -12.59 -1.16
N ALA A 188 -7.80 -11.29 -1.00
CA ALA A 188 -8.95 -10.40 -1.15
C ALA A 188 -8.61 -9.18 -2.00
N PHE A 189 -9.64 -8.45 -2.45
CA PHE A 189 -9.45 -7.13 -3.03
C PHE A 189 -10.03 -6.06 -2.11
N HIS A 190 -9.44 -4.86 -2.17
CA HIS A 190 -9.85 -3.73 -1.35
C HIS A 190 -9.94 -2.44 -2.19
N HIS A 191 -11.10 -1.82 -2.21
CA HIS A 191 -11.32 -0.53 -2.85
C HIS A 191 -12.59 0.14 -2.29
N ALA A 192 -12.77 1.43 -2.55
CA ALA A 192 -13.89 2.24 -2.03
C ALA A 192 -15.30 1.75 -2.48
N GLY A 193 -15.39 0.85 -3.47
CA GLY A 193 -16.66 0.26 -3.89
C GLY A 193 -17.19 -0.86 -3.00
N LEU A 194 -16.38 -1.38 -2.08
CA LEU A 194 -16.84 -2.36 -1.09
C LEU A 194 -17.64 -1.67 0.03
N ARG A 195 -18.61 -2.39 0.60
CA ARG A 195 -19.33 -1.93 1.80
C ARG A 195 -18.36 -1.81 2.99
N HIS A 196 -18.66 -0.91 3.91
CA HIS A 196 -17.83 -0.71 5.09
C HIS A 196 -17.62 -2.01 5.89
N THR A 197 -18.66 -2.79 6.09
CA THR A 197 -18.61 -4.08 6.80
C THR A 197 -17.64 -5.07 6.11
N GLN A 198 -17.71 -5.18 4.77
CA GLN A 198 -16.81 -6.04 4.02
C GLN A 198 -15.35 -5.59 4.13
N ARG A 199 -15.11 -4.26 4.03
CA ARG A 199 -13.77 -3.71 4.20
C ARG A 199 -13.21 -4.02 5.57
N SER A 200 -13.99 -3.75 6.63
CA SER A 200 -13.58 -4.02 8.01
C SER A 200 -13.26 -5.50 8.25
N GLU A 201 -14.06 -6.42 7.70
CA GLU A 201 -13.78 -7.87 7.83
C GLU A 201 -12.48 -8.28 7.13
N ILE A 202 -12.24 -7.78 5.91
CA ILE A 202 -11.00 -8.05 5.16
C ILE A 202 -9.79 -7.46 5.89
N GLU A 203 -9.92 -6.23 6.38
CA GLU A 203 -8.84 -5.53 7.10
C GLU A 203 -8.46 -6.29 8.38
N ASN A 204 -9.47 -6.75 9.13
CA ASN A 204 -9.25 -7.54 10.33
C ASN A 204 -8.65 -8.92 10.00
N ALA A 205 -9.14 -9.58 8.97
CA ALA A 205 -8.60 -10.86 8.53
C ALA A 205 -7.14 -10.75 8.04
N PHE A 206 -6.80 -9.66 7.38
CA PHE A 206 -5.42 -9.39 6.96
C PHE A 206 -4.51 -9.07 8.16
N LYS A 207 -4.95 -8.24 9.08
CA LYS A 207 -4.21 -7.96 10.34
C LYS A 207 -3.95 -9.22 11.16
N ASN A 208 -4.94 -10.11 11.21
CA ASN A 208 -4.85 -11.39 11.94
C ASN A 208 -4.17 -12.50 11.12
N ARG A 209 -3.59 -12.18 9.96
CA ARG A 209 -2.84 -13.12 9.12
C ARG A 209 -3.66 -14.31 8.58
N ILE A 210 -5.01 -14.19 8.55
CA ILE A 210 -5.90 -15.15 7.88
C ILE A 210 -5.79 -14.98 6.35
N LEU A 211 -5.67 -13.73 5.90
CA LEU A 211 -5.44 -13.42 4.48
C LEU A 211 -3.95 -13.19 4.21
N TYR A 212 -3.45 -13.73 3.13
CA TYR A 212 -2.05 -13.67 2.72
C TYR A 212 -1.78 -12.55 1.73
N CYS A 213 -2.82 -12.12 0.98
CA CYS A 213 -2.66 -11.08 -0.03
C CYS A 213 -3.90 -10.17 -0.09
N LEU A 214 -3.65 -8.86 -0.25
CA LEU A 214 -4.66 -7.87 -0.63
C LEU A 214 -4.28 -7.22 -1.96
N CYS A 215 -5.22 -7.20 -2.90
CA CYS A 215 -5.13 -6.41 -4.13
C CYS A 215 -5.93 -5.13 -3.96
N ALA A 216 -5.27 -3.98 -3.94
CA ALA A 216 -5.89 -2.71 -3.58
C ALA A 216 -5.67 -1.61 -4.62
N THR A 217 -6.57 -0.62 -4.62
CA THR A 217 -6.33 0.66 -5.28
C THR A 217 -5.55 1.60 -4.36
N PRO A 218 -4.87 2.64 -4.91
CA PRO A 218 -4.07 3.57 -4.11
C PRO A 218 -4.81 4.22 -2.93
N THR A 219 -6.14 4.34 -3.00
CA THR A 219 -6.97 4.86 -1.90
C THR A 219 -6.83 4.10 -0.58
N LEU A 220 -6.37 2.85 -0.60
CA LEU A 220 -6.04 2.10 0.62
C LEU A 220 -4.86 2.72 1.36
N ALA A 221 -3.85 3.19 0.62
CA ALA A 221 -2.62 3.72 1.21
C ALA A 221 -2.88 4.97 2.06
N ALA A 222 -3.85 5.80 1.68
CA ALA A 222 -4.20 7.04 2.37
C ALA A 222 -5.21 6.86 3.53
N GLY A 223 -5.97 5.76 3.57
CA GLY A 223 -7.13 5.67 4.46
C GLY A 223 -7.07 4.59 5.55
N VAL A 224 -6.16 3.62 5.46
CA VAL A 224 -6.14 2.47 6.38
C VAL A 224 -4.72 2.07 6.73
N ASN A 225 -4.47 1.80 7.99
CA ASN A 225 -3.18 1.28 8.45
C ASN A 225 -3.14 -0.26 8.31
N LEU A 226 -2.73 -0.72 7.12
CA LEU A 226 -2.55 -2.14 6.79
C LEU A 226 -1.13 -2.35 6.24
N PRO A 227 -0.15 -2.55 7.11
CA PRO A 227 1.19 -2.89 6.68
C PRO A 227 1.25 -4.36 6.25
N ALA A 228 2.10 -4.65 5.27
CA ALA A 228 2.44 -5.99 4.81
C ALA A 228 3.96 -6.15 4.79
N ARG A 229 4.50 -7.37 4.92
CA ARG A 229 5.93 -7.57 4.74
C ARG A 229 6.39 -7.04 3.39
N ARG A 230 5.65 -7.38 2.33
CA ARG A 230 5.97 -6.97 0.95
C ARG A 230 4.83 -6.14 0.35
N VAL A 231 5.21 -5.08 -0.32
CA VAL A 231 4.34 -4.26 -1.16
C VAL A 231 4.81 -4.36 -2.60
N LEU A 232 3.90 -4.65 -3.52
CA LEU A 232 4.14 -4.64 -4.95
C LEU A 232 3.25 -3.60 -5.62
N ILE A 233 3.82 -2.57 -6.21
CA ILE A 233 3.08 -1.68 -7.12
C ILE A 233 3.15 -2.30 -8.50
N ARG A 234 2.03 -2.92 -8.94
CA ARG A 234 1.93 -3.58 -10.23
C ARG A 234 1.70 -2.60 -11.39
N ASP A 235 0.89 -1.57 -11.15
CA ASP A 235 0.51 -0.59 -12.15
C ASP A 235 0.97 0.80 -11.72
N LEU A 236 2.00 1.33 -12.40
CA LEU A 236 2.56 2.69 -12.16
C LEU A 236 1.82 3.77 -12.96
N LYS A 237 0.93 3.39 -13.86
CA LYS A 237 0.11 4.30 -14.65
C LYS A 237 -1.36 4.08 -14.37
N ARG A 238 -2.12 5.16 -14.31
CA ARG A 238 -3.59 5.12 -14.28
C ARG A 238 -4.17 5.88 -15.47
N PHE A 239 -5.36 5.47 -15.89
CA PHE A 239 -6.10 6.17 -16.94
C PHE A 239 -6.97 7.23 -16.26
N GLU A 240 -6.72 8.50 -16.59
CA GLU A 240 -7.37 9.66 -16.02
C GLU A 240 -7.51 10.74 -17.11
N ASP A 241 -8.68 11.36 -17.21
CA ASP A 241 -8.98 12.40 -18.22
C ASP A 241 -8.65 11.98 -19.67
N GLY A 242 -8.94 10.72 -20.03
CA GLY A 242 -8.69 10.21 -21.37
C GLY A 242 -7.23 9.85 -21.68
N MET A 243 -6.33 9.98 -20.72
CA MET A 243 -4.90 9.73 -20.90
C MET A 243 -4.32 8.76 -19.85
N SER A 244 -3.28 8.05 -20.24
CA SER A 244 -2.50 7.23 -19.31
C SER A 244 -1.41 8.10 -18.67
N ARG A 245 -1.51 8.34 -17.36
CA ARG A 245 -0.55 9.17 -16.60
C ARG A 245 0.17 8.30 -15.55
N LEU A 246 1.43 8.65 -15.29
CA LEU A 246 2.16 8.07 -14.15
C LEU A 246 1.50 8.48 -12.84
N LEU A 247 1.54 7.60 -11.86
CA LEU A 247 1.14 7.93 -10.50
C LEU A 247 2.06 9.02 -9.92
N PRO A 248 1.52 9.97 -9.16
CA PRO A 248 2.34 10.95 -8.44
C PRO A 248 3.35 10.26 -7.52
N VAL A 249 4.58 10.79 -7.46
CA VAL A 249 5.66 10.23 -6.63
C VAL A 249 5.23 10.08 -5.16
N MET A 250 4.48 11.04 -4.65
CA MET A 250 3.98 11.01 -3.28
C MET A 250 3.05 9.81 -3.04
N GLU A 251 2.15 9.53 -3.98
CA GLU A 251 1.22 8.40 -3.91
C GLU A 251 1.99 7.06 -3.96
N VAL A 252 3.01 6.96 -4.82
CA VAL A 252 3.91 5.81 -4.88
C VAL A 252 4.64 5.62 -3.54
N ARG A 253 5.20 6.67 -2.95
CA ARG A 253 5.86 6.62 -1.65
C ARG A 253 4.93 6.20 -0.51
N GLN A 254 3.70 6.70 -0.49
CA GLN A 254 2.69 6.29 0.49
C GLN A 254 2.35 4.80 0.39
N MET A 255 2.22 4.28 -0.85
CA MET A 255 1.99 2.86 -1.08
C MET A 255 3.18 2.01 -0.64
N LEU A 256 4.39 2.36 -1.07
CA LEU A 256 5.62 1.66 -0.67
C LEU A 256 5.88 1.75 0.84
N GLY A 257 5.47 2.85 1.46
CA GLY A 257 5.53 3.05 2.90
C GLY A 257 4.71 2.05 3.74
N ARG A 258 3.84 1.28 3.11
CA ARG A 258 3.10 0.18 3.75
C ARG A 258 3.91 -1.11 3.87
N ALA A 259 5.12 -1.17 3.31
CA ALA A 259 5.99 -2.32 3.46
C ALA A 259 6.63 -2.35 4.87
N GLY A 260 6.72 -3.55 5.45
CA GLY A 260 7.25 -3.81 6.77
C GLY A 260 6.22 -3.67 7.89
N ARG A 261 6.01 -4.76 8.64
CA ARG A 261 5.13 -4.79 9.82
C ARG A 261 5.99 -4.59 11.07
N PRO A 262 5.81 -3.49 11.83
CA PRO A 262 6.53 -3.31 13.10
C PRO A 262 6.36 -4.52 14.01
N ARG A 263 7.42 -4.98 14.65
CA ARG A 263 7.50 -6.15 15.56
C ARG A 263 7.43 -7.53 14.89
N TYR A 264 7.14 -7.63 13.59
CA TYR A 264 7.03 -8.91 12.89
C TYR A 264 8.08 -9.08 11.81
N ASP A 265 8.34 -8.02 11.04
CA ASP A 265 9.27 -8.07 9.92
C ASP A 265 10.56 -7.35 10.26
N PRO A 266 11.74 -7.96 10.04
CA PRO A 266 13.03 -7.27 10.19
C PRO A 266 13.21 -6.19 9.13
N VAL A 267 12.65 -6.43 7.92
CA VAL A 267 12.73 -5.57 6.76
C VAL A 267 11.40 -5.56 6.02
N GLY A 268 11.00 -4.41 5.51
CA GLY A 268 9.88 -4.25 4.59
C GLY A 268 10.38 -4.22 3.15
N GLU A 269 9.74 -4.98 2.28
CA GLU A 269 10.10 -5.11 0.87
C GLU A 269 9.18 -4.29 0.00
N ALA A 270 9.70 -3.25 -0.65
CA ALA A 270 8.95 -2.26 -1.43
C ALA A 270 9.31 -2.38 -2.92
N TRP A 271 8.45 -3.05 -3.71
CA TRP A 271 8.73 -3.44 -5.08
C TRP A 271 7.89 -2.70 -6.12
N LEU A 272 8.52 -2.35 -7.22
CA LEU A 272 7.88 -1.74 -8.40
C LEU A 272 7.93 -2.71 -9.57
N ALA A 273 6.78 -3.09 -10.12
CA ALA A 273 6.75 -3.93 -11.32
C ALA A 273 7.01 -3.08 -12.58
N CYS A 274 8.01 -3.46 -13.35
CA CYS A 274 8.37 -2.85 -14.61
C CYS A 274 7.71 -3.60 -15.77
N LYS A 275 6.75 -2.96 -16.46
CA LYS A 275 6.16 -3.52 -17.68
C LYS A 275 7.07 -3.21 -18.88
N GLY A 276 7.39 -4.24 -19.66
CA GLY A 276 8.24 -4.08 -20.83
C GLY A 276 9.72 -4.38 -20.60
N GLY A 277 10.10 -4.86 -19.42
CA GLY A 277 11.44 -5.40 -19.18
C GLY A 277 12.56 -4.37 -19.00
N ASP A 278 12.29 -3.06 -19.04
CA ASP A 278 13.31 -2.04 -18.79
C ASP A 278 13.15 -1.37 -17.42
N PRO A 279 13.97 -1.74 -16.42
CA PRO A 279 13.94 -1.14 -15.09
C PRO A 279 14.26 0.35 -15.06
N ARG A 280 14.84 0.91 -16.12
CA ARG A 280 15.22 2.34 -16.22
C ARG A 280 14.04 3.25 -16.57
N GLN A 281 12.89 2.66 -16.90
CA GLN A 281 11.67 3.42 -17.23
C GLN A 281 10.75 3.70 -16.03
N VAL A 282 11.21 3.39 -14.81
CA VAL A 282 10.46 3.55 -13.55
C VAL A 282 11.06 4.62 -12.67
#